data_d38ab74639e467e5a2b9299d1c763ce6
#
_entry.id   d38ab74639e467e5a2b9299d1c763ce6
#
_cell.length_a   1.000
_cell.length_b   1.000
_cell.length_c   1.000
_cell.angle_alpha   90.00
_cell.angle_beta   90.00
_cell.angle_gamma   90.00
#
_symmetry.space_group_name_H-M   'P 1'
#
loop_
_entity.id
_entity.type
_entity.pdbx_description
1 polymer ?
#
loop_
_entity_poly.entity_id
_entity_poly.type
_entity_poly.pdbx_seq_one_letter_code
_entity_poly.pdbx_strand_id
1 'polypeptide(L)'
;VYKRQVQMGTRFVTTEECDAADAYKQAYLSARKEDIVIVKSPVGMPGRAIQNAFLEKVAAGERFMTGCRHCIKTCDPKTAPYCITRALINAATGDVDNGLLFCGSNAWRAQKIERTVDIMEEMA
;
A
#
# COMPACT_ATOMS: atom_id res chain seq x y z
N VAL A 1 -18.70 8.12 -23.63
CA VAL A 1 -17.76 7.08 -23.21
C VAL A 1 -18.48 6.06 -22.34
N TYR A 2 -18.59 4.88 -22.84
CA TYR A 2 -19.29 3.80 -22.14
C TYR A 2 -18.32 3.15 -21.15
N LYS A 3 -18.36 3.57 -19.90
CA LYS A 3 -17.63 2.90 -18.82
C LYS A 3 -18.39 1.62 -18.46
N ARG A 4 -17.98 0.50 -19.04
CA ARG A 4 -18.53 -0.84 -18.73
C ARG A 4 -17.65 -1.63 -17.77
N GLN A 5 -16.64 -0.96 -17.17
CA GLN A 5 -15.69 -1.63 -16.30
C GLN A 5 -15.56 -0.87 -14.98
N VAL A 6 -15.36 -1.62 -13.92
CA VAL A 6 -15.02 -1.13 -12.59
C VAL A 6 -13.61 -1.64 -12.26
N GLN A 7 -12.74 -0.73 -11.83
CA GLN A 7 -11.42 -1.08 -11.35
C GLN A 7 -11.43 -1.08 -9.83
N MET A 8 -11.21 -2.24 -9.23
CA MET A 8 -11.16 -2.43 -7.79
C MET A 8 -9.93 -3.22 -7.41
N GLY A 9 -9.08 -2.67 -6.55
CA GLY A 9 -7.92 -3.36 -5.99
C GLY A 9 -8.01 -3.44 -4.48
N THR A 10 -8.10 -2.30 -3.82
CA THR A 10 -8.04 -2.17 -2.36
C THR A 10 -9.09 -3.01 -1.62
N ARG A 11 -10.29 -3.13 -2.13
CA ARG A 11 -11.35 -3.93 -1.50
C ARG A 11 -10.97 -5.41 -1.42
N PHE A 12 -10.23 -5.92 -2.41
CA PHE A 12 -9.79 -7.33 -2.42
C PHE A 12 -8.57 -7.60 -1.54
N VAL A 13 -7.91 -6.56 -1.02
CA VAL A 13 -6.83 -6.71 -0.04
C VAL A 13 -7.35 -7.24 1.29
N THR A 14 -8.52 -6.79 1.74
CA THR A 14 -9.15 -7.21 2.99
C THR A 14 -10.04 -8.44 2.78
N THR A 15 -9.49 -9.45 2.12
CA THR A 15 -10.16 -10.73 1.86
C THR A 15 -9.39 -11.89 2.48
N GLU A 16 -10.11 -13.00 2.73
CA GLU A 16 -9.51 -14.24 3.20
C GLU A 16 -8.49 -14.79 2.19
N GLU A 17 -8.81 -14.66 0.90
CA GLU A 17 -8.01 -15.17 -0.21
C GLU A 17 -6.76 -14.34 -0.54
N CYS A 18 -6.65 -13.13 0.01
CA CYS A 18 -5.45 -12.32 -0.18
C CYS A 18 -4.25 -12.94 0.56
N ASP A 19 -3.16 -13.15 -0.16
CA ASP A 19 -1.94 -13.79 0.36
C ASP A 19 -1.08 -12.90 1.28
N ALA A 20 -1.45 -11.63 1.44
CA ALA A 20 -0.73 -10.73 2.33
C ALA A 20 -0.89 -11.17 3.80
N ALA A 21 0.11 -10.86 4.62
CA ALA A 21 0.07 -11.15 6.06
C ALA A 21 -1.12 -10.45 6.75
N ASP A 22 -1.61 -11.04 7.83
CA ASP A 22 -2.74 -10.47 8.58
C ASP A 22 -2.48 -9.04 9.06
N ALA A 23 -1.27 -8.72 9.48
CA ALA A 23 -0.89 -7.37 9.89
C ALA A 23 -1.12 -6.35 8.76
N TYR A 24 -0.86 -6.74 7.51
CA TYR A 24 -1.14 -5.91 6.33
C TYR A 24 -2.64 -5.64 6.18
N LYS A 25 -3.46 -6.68 6.27
CA LYS A 25 -4.93 -6.56 6.20
C LYS A 25 -5.50 -5.72 7.35
N GLN A 26 -4.99 -5.94 8.57
CA GLN A 26 -5.42 -5.18 9.76
C GLN A 26 -5.07 -3.69 9.65
N ALA A 27 -3.97 -3.34 9.01
CA ALA A 27 -3.61 -1.95 8.75
C ALA A 27 -4.67 -1.24 7.89
N TYR A 28 -5.25 -1.94 6.90
CA TYR A 28 -6.36 -1.41 6.11
C TYR A 28 -7.65 -1.27 6.92
N LEU A 29 -7.96 -2.25 7.78
CA LEU A 29 -9.17 -2.23 8.61
C LEU A 29 -9.13 -1.13 9.68
N SER A 30 -7.97 -0.80 10.20
CA SER A 30 -7.79 0.25 11.20
C SER A 30 -7.57 1.65 10.61
N ALA A 31 -7.36 1.77 9.30
CA ALA A 31 -7.15 3.04 8.64
C ALA A 31 -8.41 3.91 8.66
N ARG A 32 -8.24 5.17 9.01
CA ARG A 32 -9.29 6.20 8.92
C ARG A 32 -9.12 7.01 7.63
N LYS A 33 -10.12 7.79 7.29
CA LYS A 33 -10.09 8.65 6.09
C LYS A 33 -8.89 9.60 6.10
N GLU A 34 -8.56 10.12 7.27
CA GLU A 34 -7.44 11.06 7.49
C GLU A 34 -6.07 10.40 7.30
N ASP A 35 -6.00 9.09 7.46
CA ASP A 35 -4.76 8.33 7.31
C ASP A 35 -4.38 8.06 5.84
N ILE A 36 -5.29 8.35 4.92
CA ILE A 36 -5.04 8.15 3.48
C ILE A 36 -4.36 9.39 2.90
N VAL A 37 -3.08 9.26 2.57
CA VAL A 37 -2.22 10.37 2.16
C VAL A 37 -1.60 10.15 0.77
N ILE A 38 -1.23 11.24 0.11
CA ILE A 38 -0.46 11.18 -1.12
C ILE A 38 1.02 11.24 -0.75
N VAL A 39 1.79 10.28 -1.25
CA VAL A 39 3.22 10.17 -1.03
C VAL A 39 3.99 10.33 -2.34
N LYS A 40 5.15 10.96 -2.25
CA LYS A 40 6.08 11.05 -3.37
C LYS A 40 6.85 9.74 -3.49
N SER A 41 6.63 9.03 -4.57
CA SER A 41 7.35 7.79 -4.83
C SER A 41 8.79 8.07 -5.29
N PRO A 42 9.77 7.28 -4.85
CA PRO A 42 11.15 7.38 -5.33
C PRO A 42 11.31 7.04 -6.82
N VAL A 43 10.29 6.47 -7.46
CA VAL A 43 10.29 6.11 -8.88
C VAL A 43 9.59 7.14 -9.78
N GLY A 44 9.24 8.31 -9.25
CA GLY A 44 8.80 9.47 -10.01
C GLY A 44 7.29 9.74 -10.06
N MET A 45 6.45 8.77 -9.72
CA MET A 45 4.99 8.96 -9.71
C MET A 45 4.46 9.12 -8.28
N PRO A 46 3.53 10.05 -8.02
CA PRO A 46 2.88 10.11 -6.71
C PRO A 46 2.03 8.86 -6.50
N GLY A 47 1.99 8.37 -5.27
CA GLY A 47 1.16 7.25 -4.86
C GLY A 47 0.24 7.63 -3.71
N ARG A 48 -0.83 6.87 -3.51
CA ARG A 48 -1.69 7.01 -2.34
C ARG A 48 -1.42 5.86 -1.40
N ALA A 49 -1.19 6.19 -0.13
CA ALA A 49 -0.81 5.20 0.88
C ALA A 49 -1.49 5.48 2.22
N ILE A 50 -1.46 4.49 3.09
CA ILE A 50 -1.91 4.61 4.47
C ILE A 50 -0.76 5.19 5.30
N GLN A 51 -1.02 6.27 6.04
CA GLN A 51 -0.07 6.87 6.97
C GLN A 51 0.32 5.86 8.06
N ASN A 52 1.62 5.69 8.25
CA ASN A 52 2.18 4.77 9.25
C ASN A 52 3.54 5.27 9.77
N ALA A 53 4.14 4.52 10.69
CA ALA A 53 5.44 4.86 11.27
C ALA A 53 6.55 4.96 10.21
N PHE A 54 6.51 4.15 9.16
CA PHE A 54 7.47 4.22 8.04
C PHE A 54 7.42 5.57 7.32
N LEU A 55 6.23 6.05 6.97
CA LEU A 55 6.07 7.33 6.30
C LEU A 55 6.45 8.51 7.19
N GLU A 56 6.21 8.41 8.50
CA GLU A 56 6.65 9.42 9.47
C GLU A 56 8.17 9.53 9.51
N LYS A 57 8.88 8.41 9.54
CA LYS A 57 10.35 8.37 9.51
C LYS A 57 10.89 8.94 8.19
N VAL A 58 10.30 8.59 7.07
CA VAL A 58 10.67 9.14 5.75
C VAL A 58 10.45 10.65 5.71
N ALA A 59 9.33 11.14 6.23
CA ALA A 59 9.04 12.58 6.32
C ALA A 59 10.02 13.32 7.24
N ALA A 60 10.55 12.66 8.28
CA ALA A 60 11.58 13.17 9.16
C ALA A 60 12.99 13.18 8.54
N GLY A 61 13.14 12.70 7.31
CA GLY A 61 14.42 12.68 6.57
C GLY A 61 15.24 11.41 6.74
N GLU A 62 14.71 10.38 7.38
CA GLU A 62 15.41 9.08 7.46
C GLU A 62 15.46 8.40 6.09
N ARG A 63 16.60 7.74 5.80
CA ARG A 63 16.80 7.00 4.56
C ARG A 63 16.87 5.51 4.82
N PHE A 64 16.13 4.77 3.99
CA PHE A 64 16.03 3.30 4.07
C PHE A 64 16.52 2.66 2.76
N MET A 65 17.76 2.97 2.38
CA MET A 65 18.40 2.43 1.18
C MET A 65 19.54 1.50 1.57
N THR A 66 19.26 0.21 1.60
CA THR A 66 20.26 -0.84 1.81
C THR A 66 20.14 -1.90 0.74
N GLY A 67 21.28 -2.35 0.19
CA GLY A 67 21.33 -3.48 -0.75
C GLY A 67 20.56 -3.26 -2.04
N CYS A 68 20.74 -2.10 -2.69
CA CYS A 68 20.10 -1.79 -3.96
C CYS A 68 20.46 -2.83 -5.02
N ARG A 69 19.44 -3.35 -5.74
CA ARG A 69 19.58 -4.35 -6.81
C ARG A 69 19.40 -3.74 -8.21
N HIS A 70 19.33 -2.43 -8.33
CA HIS A 70 19.13 -1.70 -9.59
C HIS A 70 17.96 -2.22 -10.43
N CYS A 71 16.83 -2.55 -9.75
CA CYS A 71 15.68 -3.21 -10.36
C CYS A 71 14.77 -2.27 -11.16
N ILE A 72 14.82 -0.97 -10.93
CA ILE A 72 13.95 0.04 -11.56
C ILE A 72 14.83 1.12 -12.19
N LYS A 73 14.68 1.31 -13.50
CA LYS A 73 15.50 2.25 -14.29
C LYS A 73 15.37 3.71 -13.83
N THR A 74 14.18 4.12 -13.39
CA THR A 74 13.90 5.50 -12.97
C THR A 74 14.26 5.78 -11.51
N CYS A 75 14.71 4.77 -10.77
CA CYS A 75 15.11 4.91 -9.38
C CYS A 75 16.60 5.23 -9.28
N ASP A 76 16.94 6.36 -8.68
CA ASP A 76 18.32 6.70 -8.33
C ASP A 76 18.59 6.33 -6.86
N PRO A 77 19.38 5.26 -6.59
CA PRO A 77 19.65 4.82 -5.22
C PRO A 77 20.47 5.83 -4.40
N LYS A 78 21.11 6.82 -5.04
CA LYS A 78 21.87 7.85 -4.34
C LYS A 78 20.98 8.91 -3.71
N THR A 79 19.84 9.18 -4.34
CA THR A 79 18.90 10.26 -3.94
C THR A 79 17.58 9.73 -3.38
N ALA A 80 17.22 8.49 -3.66
CA ALA A 80 15.97 7.90 -3.19
C ALA A 80 15.93 7.82 -1.64
N PRO A 81 14.82 8.21 -1.02
CA PRO A 81 14.68 8.14 0.45
C PRO A 81 14.55 6.71 0.96
N TYR A 82 14.03 5.79 0.15
CA TYR A 82 13.87 4.38 0.47
C TYR A 82 13.81 3.50 -0.78
N CYS A 83 14.04 2.22 -0.60
CA CYS A 83 13.83 1.22 -1.65
C CYS A 83 12.35 0.83 -1.68
N ILE A 84 11.62 1.21 -2.74
CA ILE A 84 10.19 0.92 -2.87
C ILE A 84 9.91 -0.58 -2.87
N THR A 85 10.71 -1.37 -3.55
CA THR A 85 10.55 -2.83 -3.60
C THR A 85 10.65 -3.44 -2.20
N ARG A 86 11.65 -3.04 -1.41
CA ARG A 86 11.79 -3.53 -0.03
C ARG A 86 10.64 -3.08 0.85
N ALA A 87 10.22 -1.81 0.73
CA ALA A 87 9.11 -1.28 1.51
C ALA A 87 7.79 -2.02 1.23
N LEU A 88 7.54 -2.37 -0.03
CA LEU A 88 6.37 -3.17 -0.41
C LEU A 88 6.44 -4.61 0.10
N ILE A 89 7.61 -5.24 0.04
CA ILE A 89 7.82 -6.59 0.58
C ILE A 89 7.63 -6.60 2.10
N ASN A 90 8.22 -5.66 2.82
CA ASN A 90 8.06 -5.53 4.27
C ASN A 90 6.59 -5.45 4.65
N ALA A 91 5.84 -4.58 4.00
CA ALA A 91 4.41 -4.44 4.25
C ALA A 91 3.65 -5.75 4.02
N ALA A 92 3.84 -6.38 2.86
CA ALA A 92 3.15 -7.61 2.49
C ALA A 92 3.47 -8.81 3.40
N THR A 93 4.67 -8.85 3.97
CA THR A 93 5.12 -9.91 4.88
C THR A 93 4.78 -9.66 6.36
N GLY A 94 4.17 -8.52 6.67
CA GLY A 94 3.67 -8.20 8.00
C GLY A 94 4.44 -7.14 8.77
N ASP A 95 5.60 -6.70 8.29
CA ASP A 95 6.35 -5.59 8.88
C ASP A 95 5.80 -4.23 8.37
N VAL A 96 4.60 -3.90 8.82
CA VAL A 96 3.88 -2.71 8.38
C VAL A 96 4.50 -1.41 8.89
N ASP A 97 5.27 -1.46 9.96
CA ASP A 97 5.96 -0.28 10.54
C ASP A 97 7.21 0.12 9.75
N ASN A 98 7.71 -0.76 8.89
CA ASN A 98 8.81 -0.52 7.97
C ASN A 98 8.41 -0.71 6.52
N GLY A 99 7.12 -0.72 6.24
CA GLY A 99 6.54 -0.99 4.94
C GLY A 99 5.72 0.15 4.37
N LEU A 100 5.54 0.13 3.07
CA LEU A 100 4.69 1.06 2.33
C LEU A 100 3.41 0.34 1.93
N LEU A 101 2.26 0.88 2.37
CA LEU A 101 0.94 0.33 2.10
C LEU A 101 0.20 1.22 1.10
N PHE A 102 0.32 0.90 -0.18
CA PHE A 102 -0.46 1.60 -1.20
C PHE A 102 -1.93 1.21 -1.13
N CYS A 103 -2.80 2.18 -1.35
CA CYS A 103 -4.24 1.97 -1.30
C CYS A 103 -5.01 2.92 -2.23
N GLY A 104 -6.28 2.62 -2.45
CA GLY A 104 -7.22 3.54 -3.08
C GLY A 104 -7.76 4.57 -2.08
N SER A 105 -8.41 5.60 -2.59
CA SER A 105 -8.97 6.70 -1.78
C SER A 105 -10.06 6.26 -0.80
N ASN A 106 -10.67 5.11 -1.03
CA ASN A 106 -11.74 4.55 -0.22
C ASN A 106 -11.29 3.40 0.70
N ALA A 107 -9.99 3.19 0.90
CA ALA A 107 -9.46 2.12 1.74
C ALA A 107 -10.03 2.13 3.17
N TRP A 108 -10.28 3.32 3.73
CA TRP A 108 -10.84 3.52 5.05
C TRP A 108 -12.26 2.94 5.24
N ARG A 109 -12.94 2.56 4.15
CA ARG A 109 -14.28 1.95 4.21
C ARG A 109 -14.24 0.46 4.55
N ALA A 110 -13.10 -0.19 4.47
CA ALA A 110 -12.95 -1.58 4.88
C ALA A 110 -13.19 -1.73 6.38
N GLN A 111 -14.13 -2.60 6.77
CA GLN A 111 -14.53 -2.80 8.18
C GLN A 111 -14.30 -4.23 8.68
N LYS A 112 -14.18 -5.19 7.77
CA LYS A 112 -14.01 -6.62 8.08
C LYS A 112 -13.26 -7.32 6.96
N ILE A 113 -12.71 -8.48 7.30
CA ILE A 113 -12.23 -9.43 6.28
C ILE A 113 -13.44 -10.13 5.66
N GLU A 114 -13.51 -10.14 4.35
CA GLU A 114 -14.60 -10.74 3.57
C GLU A 114 -14.06 -11.85 2.67
N ARG A 115 -14.93 -12.70 2.16
CA ARG A 115 -14.55 -13.62 1.09
C ARG A 115 -14.72 -12.92 -0.25
N THR A 116 -13.85 -13.23 -1.19
CA THR A 116 -13.94 -12.67 -2.55
C THR A 116 -15.29 -12.94 -3.20
N VAL A 117 -15.87 -14.12 -2.98
CA VAL A 117 -17.19 -14.48 -3.52
C VAL A 117 -18.29 -13.54 -3.02
N ASP A 118 -18.26 -13.19 -1.73
CA ASP A 118 -19.29 -12.32 -1.14
C ASP A 118 -19.23 -10.90 -1.77
N ILE A 119 -18.01 -10.41 -2.02
CA ILE A 119 -17.81 -9.12 -2.73
C ILE A 119 -18.34 -9.18 -4.15
N MET A 120 -18.10 -10.28 -4.86
CA MET A 120 -18.58 -10.45 -6.24
C MET A 120 -20.09 -10.55 -6.30
N GLU A 121 -20.73 -11.25 -5.37
CA GLU A 121 -22.20 -11.36 -5.26
C GLU A 121 -22.84 -10.00 -4.95
N GLU A 122 -22.22 -9.18 -4.10
CA GLU A 122 -22.70 -7.81 -3.82
C GLU A 122 -22.68 -6.92 -5.06
N MET A 123 -21.72 -7.14 -5.98
CA MET A 123 -21.60 -6.34 -7.21
C MET A 123 -22.44 -6.85 -8.37
N ALA A 124 -22.93 -8.06 -8.30
CA ALA A 124 -23.78 -8.63 -9.35
C ALA A 124 -25.21 -8.12 -9.21
#